data_bee0fbfb9a93f3094e19422f4d3e83b8
#
_entry.id   bee0fbfb9a93f3094e19422f4d3e83b8
#
_cell.length_a   1.000
_cell.length_b   1.000
_cell.length_c   1.000
_cell.angle_alpha   90.00
_cell.angle_beta   90.00
_cell.angle_gamma   90.00
#
_symmetry.space_group_name_H-M   'P 1'
#
loop_
_entity.id
_entity.type
_entity.pdbx_description
1 polymer ?
#
loop_
_entity_poly.entity_id
_entity_poly.type
_entity_poly.pdbx_seq_one_letter_code
_entity_poly.pdbx_strand_id
1 'polypeptide(L)'
;MATAMVIGAQWGDEGKGKIVDYLAAKADVVVRSQGGNNAGHTVVTGGKAYPLRLMPSGIMYPGTICIIGTGVVVDPKSFLEEMEKLEAQGINAKHLQISTRAQVVFPYHIRLDEAEEMRKGSRKLGTTKNGIGPCYADKINRIGIRMCDLMDKEVFAEKLKYNVEQKNMLLEKLYGMEGFDYEQMLIDYLEYAERLRPYVKDTNYTVQTLVREGKNVLFEGAQASMLDCDNGTYPFVTSSHPTAGGACIGAGIGPHMMQNIFGVVKAYSTRVGEGPFPTEQVNEIGDRIRDIAHEFGTVTGRPRRVGWLDARAVRYAAALNSFDYLAITRLDILDELEEIKVCVGYEYEGKPVKEYPADLKFLSKVTPVYKTYKGWKEKISAIRDYDRLPVLCKEYLADISKEIGVPIGIVSVGPSREETIVVKDVF
;
A
#
# COMPACT_ATOMS: atom_id res chain seq x y z
N MET A 1 -10.79 -20.98 11.09
CA MET A 1 -10.08 -19.69 11.24
C MET A 1 -9.58 -19.30 9.86
N ALA A 2 -10.03 -18.22 9.31
CA ALA A 2 -9.50 -17.77 8.05
C ALA A 2 -9.05 -16.30 8.19
N THR A 3 -7.72 -16.10 8.22
CA THR A 3 -7.13 -14.78 8.02
C THR A 3 -6.55 -14.72 6.63
N ALA A 4 -6.73 -13.60 5.96
CA ALA A 4 -6.11 -13.34 4.67
C ALA A 4 -5.37 -12.02 4.73
N MET A 5 -4.26 -11.93 4.02
CA MET A 5 -3.51 -10.71 3.90
C MET A 5 -3.19 -10.39 2.44
N VAL A 6 -3.38 -9.15 2.05
CA VAL A 6 -3.08 -8.67 0.69
C VAL A 6 -1.93 -7.67 0.75
N ILE A 7 -0.80 -8.02 0.15
CA ILE A 7 0.43 -7.22 0.11
C ILE A 7 0.85 -6.95 -1.32
N GLY A 8 1.29 -5.74 -1.63
CA GLY A 8 1.96 -5.45 -2.89
C GLY A 8 3.36 -6.08 -2.95
N ALA A 9 3.66 -6.79 -4.01
CA ALA A 9 4.93 -7.49 -4.18
C ALA A 9 6.00 -6.67 -4.92
N GLN A 10 5.65 -5.50 -5.45
CA GLN A 10 6.51 -4.65 -6.29
C GLN A 10 6.74 -3.28 -5.64
N TRP A 11 6.53 -2.17 -6.34
CA TRP A 11 6.76 -0.78 -5.87
C TRP A 11 5.47 0.02 -5.70
N GLY A 12 4.34 -0.63 -5.43
CA GLY A 12 3.03 0.01 -5.36
C GLY A 12 2.30 -0.01 -6.70
N ASP A 13 1.03 0.42 -6.68
CA ASP A 13 0.13 0.46 -7.84
C ASP A 13 -0.11 -0.89 -8.54
N GLU A 14 0.08 -2.02 -7.82
CA GLU A 14 -0.16 -3.36 -8.34
C GLU A 14 -1.66 -3.68 -8.55
N GLY A 15 -2.56 -2.78 -8.24
CA GLY A 15 -4.00 -3.05 -8.31
C GLY A 15 -4.55 -3.81 -7.11
N LYS A 16 -3.90 -3.68 -5.94
CA LYS A 16 -4.34 -4.27 -4.66
C LYS A 16 -5.79 -3.95 -4.32
N GLY A 17 -6.23 -2.71 -4.59
CA GLY A 17 -7.58 -2.27 -4.24
C GLY A 17 -8.68 -3.19 -4.79
N LYS A 18 -8.54 -3.66 -6.02
CA LYS A 18 -9.49 -4.62 -6.63
C LYS A 18 -9.48 -5.98 -5.91
N ILE A 19 -8.29 -6.50 -5.56
CA ILE A 19 -8.15 -7.78 -4.86
C ILE A 19 -8.71 -7.67 -3.45
N VAL A 20 -8.40 -6.58 -2.75
CA VAL A 20 -8.94 -6.29 -1.42
C VAL A 20 -10.46 -6.17 -1.46
N ASP A 21 -11.01 -5.40 -2.41
CA ASP A 21 -12.47 -5.27 -2.58
C ASP A 21 -13.14 -6.61 -2.84
N TYR A 22 -12.56 -7.43 -3.72
CA TYR A 22 -13.07 -8.77 -4.00
C TYR A 22 -13.13 -9.63 -2.73
N LEU A 23 -12.10 -9.63 -1.91
CA LEU A 23 -12.03 -10.40 -0.68
C LEU A 23 -12.84 -9.78 0.46
N ALA A 24 -12.93 -8.46 0.54
CA ALA A 24 -13.68 -7.75 1.57
C ALA A 24 -15.16 -8.09 1.58
N ALA A 25 -15.73 -8.45 0.43
CA ALA A 25 -17.11 -8.92 0.33
C ALA A 25 -17.40 -10.21 1.10
N LYS A 26 -16.37 -11.01 1.38
CA LYS A 26 -16.46 -12.27 2.13
C LYS A 26 -15.90 -12.15 3.55
N ALA A 27 -15.36 -10.99 3.91
CA ALA A 27 -14.72 -10.75 5.19
C ALA A 27 -15.69 -10.20 6.24
N ASP A 28 -15.64 -10.72 7.46
CA ASP A 28 -16.34 -10.15 8.62
C ASP A 28 -15.63 -8.88 9.12
N VAL A 29 -14.29 -8.82 8.91
CA VAL A 29 -13.42 -7.77 9.43
C VAL A 29 -12.39 -7.37 8.37
N VAL A 30 -12.19 -6.07 8.17
CA VAL A 30 -11.11 -5.54 7.33
C VAL A 30 -10.21 -4.64 8.17
N VAL A 31 -8.92 -4.96 8.23
CA VAL A 31 -7.91 -4.28 9.06
C VAL A 31 -6.89 -3.60 8.18
N ARG A 32 -6.76 -2.30 8.29
CA ARG A 32 -5.63 -1.55 7.76
C ARG A 32 -4.55 -1.43 8.83
N SER A 33 -3.36 -1.91 8.56
CA SER A 33 -2.33 -2.12 9.58
C SER A 33 -1.19 -1.10 9.56
N GLN A 34 -0.98 -0.34 8.46
CA GLN A 34 0.13 0.60 8.35
C GLN A 34 -0.14 1.70 7.30
N GLY A 35 0.78 2.67 7.20
CA GLY A 35 0.67 3.82 6.31
C GLY A 35 -0.20 4.92 6.89
N GLY A 36 -0.69 5.78 6.04
CA GLY A 36 -1.55 6.91 6.37
C GLY A 36 -2.34 7.36 5.14
N ASN A 37 -2.69 8.63 5.06
CA ASN A 37 -3.38 9.22 3.92
C ASN A 37 -2.51 9.40 2.65
N ASN A 38 -1.25 8.92 2.68
CA ASN A 38 -0.36 8.80 1.52
C ASN A 38 -0.70 7.63 0.60
N ALA A 39 -1.51 6.68 1.03
CA ALA A 39 -2.03 5.61 0.20
C ALA A 39 -3.45 5.96 -0.23
N GLY A 40 -3.75 5.75 -1.50
CA GLY A 40 -5.10 5.89 -2.02
C GLY A 40 -5.41 4.74 -2.95
N HIS A 41 -6.64 4.24 -2.88
CA HIS A 41 -7.16 3.28 -3.84
C HIS A 41 -8.63 3.59 -4.12
N THR A 42 -9.11 3.15 -5.25
CA THR A 42 -10.51 3.33 -5.63
C THR A 42 -11.21 1.99 -5.56
N VAL A 43 -12.28 1.93 -4.78
CA VAL A 43 -13.22 0.81 -4.78
C VAL A 43 -14.34 1.12 -5.76
N VAL A 44 -14.67 0.18 -6.62
CA VAL A 44 -15.77 0.32 -7.58
C VAL A 44 -16.87 -0.66 -7.22
N THR A 45 -18.01 -0.14 -6.75
CA THR A 45 -19.18 -0.96 -6.40
C THR A 45 -20.46 -0.28 -6.87
N GLY A 46 -21.44 -1.07 -7.33
CA GLY A 46 -22.70 -0.54 -7.86
C GLY A 46 -22.54 0.43 -9.03
N GLY A 47 -21.46 0.30 -9.83
CA GLY A 47 -21.14 1.19 -10.95
C GLY A 47 -20.60 2.56 -10.54
N LYS A 48 -20.34 2.80 -9.24
CA LYS A 48 -19.75 4.04 -8.70
C LYS A 48 -18.34 3.79 -8.19
N ALA A 49 -17.49 4.79 -8.37
CA ALA A 49 -16.10 4.78 -7.90
C ALA A 49 -15.97 5.58 -6.59
N TYR A 50 -15.39 4.96 -5.57
CA TYR A 50 -15.18 5.53 -4.24
C TYR A 50 -13.67 5.62 -3.97
N PRO A 51 -13.09 6.83 -4.03
CA PRO A 51 -11.69 7.01 -3.70
C PRO A 51 -11.51 6.95 -2.17
N LEU A 52 -10.84 5.93 -1.68
CA LEU A 52 -10.51 5.74 -0.27
C LEU A 52 -9.04 6.06 -0.01
N ARG A 53 -8.75 6.68 1.13
CA ARG A 53 -7.39 6.99 1.58
C ARG A 53 -7.05 6.31 2.90
N LEU A 54 -7.74 6.66 3.99
CA LEU A 54 -7.56 6.08 5.31
C LEU A 54 -8.60 5.00 5.60
N MET A 55 -9.81 5.11 5.05
CA MET A 55 -10.86 4.14 5.26
C MET A 55 -10.50 2.76 4.71
N PRO A 56 -10.66 1.69 5.50
CA PRO A 56 -10.53 0.32 5.00
C PRO A 56 -11.61 0.02 3.95
N SER A 57 -11.27 -0.78 2.93
CA SER A 57 -12.19 -1.14 1.85
C SER A 57 -13.49 -1.80 2.32
N GLY A 58 -13.46 -2.46 3.47
CA GLY A 58 -14.62 -3.09 4.10
C GLY A 58 -15.77 -2.13 4.43
N ILE A 59 -15.52 -0.81 4.49
CA ILE A 59 -16.54 0.21 4.76
C ILE A 59 -17.68 0.20 3.73
N MET A 60 -17.42 -0.34 2.54
CA MET A 60 -18.43 -0.48 1.48
C MET A 60 -19.44 -1.59 1.74
N TYR A 61 -19.19 -2.48 2.72
CA TYR A 61 -20.00 -3.64 2.99
C TYR A 61 -20.73 -3.49 4.34
N PRO A 62 -22.07 -3.41 4.34
CA PRO A 62 -22.84 -3.31 5.58
C PRO A 62 -22.55 -4.49 6.53
N GLY A 63 -22.24 -4.18 7.77
CA GLY A 63 -21.93 -5.19 8.80
C GLY A 63 -20.47 -5.59 8.93
N THR A 64 -19.61 -5.25 7.97
CA THR A 64 -18.17 -5.49 8.07
C THR A 64 -17.55 -4.55 9.09
N ILE A 65 -16.79 -5.11 10.03
CA ILE A 65 -16.02 -4.32 11.00
C ILE A 65 -14.78 -3.79 10.32
N CYS A 66 -14.63 -2.47 10.28
CA CYS A 66 -13.47 -1.78 9.70
C CYS A 66 -12.54 -1.30 10.79
N ILE A 67 -11.27 -1.66 10.73
CA ILE A 67 -10.29 -1.35 11.76
C ILE A 67 -9.10 -0.60 11.17
N ILE A 68 -8.81 0.57 11.75
CA ILE A 68 -7.56 1.29 11.57
C ILE A 68 -6.64 0.90 12.72
N GLY A 69 -5.62 0.12 12.41
CA GLY A 69 -4.72 -0.52 13.36
C GLY A 69 -3.67 0.41 13.96
N THR A 70 -2.95 -0.12 14.92
CA THR A 70 -1.87 0.56 15.69
C THR A 70 -0.75 1.14 14.83
N GLY A 71 -0.46 0.50 13.69
CA GLY A 71 0.63 0.91 12.80
C GLY A 71 0.27 2.06 11.86
N VAL A 72 -0.98 2.47 11.80
CA VAL A 72 -1.43 3.58 10.94
C VAL A 72 -1.12 4.92 11.61
N VAL A 73 -0.77 5.91 10.79
CA VAL A 73 -0.71 7.31 11.21
C VAL A 73 -1.94 8.04 10.66
N VAL A 74 -2.72 8.64 11.55
CA VAL A 74 -4.05 9.19 11.23
C VAL A 74 -4.00 10.70 11.26
N ASP A 75 -4.34 11.33 10.14
CA ASP A 75 -4.64 12.75 10.08
C ASP A 75 -6.14 12.95 10.40
N PRO A 76 -6.49 13.51 11.59
CA PRO A 76 -7.88 13.66 12.01
C PRO A 76 -8.75 14.45 11.03
N LYS A 77 -8.21 15.54 10.48
CA LYS A 77 -8.92 16.39 9.54
C LYS A 77 -9.26 15.63 8.27
N SER A 78 -8.23 15.07 7.59
CA SER A 78 -8.43 14.32 6.35
C SER A 78 -9.34 13.11 6.55
N PHE A 79 -9.25 12.46 7.72
CA PHE A 79 -10.08 11.32 8.07
C PHE A 79 -11.57 11.70 8.20
N LEU A 80 -11.86 12.77 8.93
CA LEU A 80 -13.22 13.27 9.11
C LEU A 80 -13.84 13.75 7.79
N GLU A 81 -13.05 14.43 6.95
CA GLU A 81 -13.47 14.84 5.60
C GLU A 81 -13.79 13.63 4.70
N GLU A 82 -12.99 12.55 4.79
CA GLU A 82 -13.26 11.32 4.04
C GLU A 82 -14.54 10.63 4.54
N MET A 83 -14.73 10.58 5.85
CA MET A 83 -15.93 10.02 6.48
C MET A 83 -17.19 10.77 6.06
N GLU A 84 -17.19 12.10 6.12
CA GLU A 84 -18.32 12.95 5.71
C GLU A 84 -18.71 12.71 4.23
N LYS A 85 -17.71 12.58 3.35
CA LYS A 85 -17.96 12.29 1.93
C LYS A 85 -18.60 10.92 1.72
N LEU A 86 -18.23 9.92 2.50
CA LEU A 86 -18.84 8.59 2.44
C LEU A 86 -20.26 8.59 2.99
N GLU A 87 -20.48 9.26 4.13
CA GLU A 87 -21.81 9.41 4.74
C GLU A 87 -22.78 10.16 3.82
N ALA A 88 -22.34 11.21 3.15
CA ALA A 88 -23.13 11.92 2.15
C ALA A 88 -23.52 11.04 0.95
N GLN A 89 -22.84 9.91 0.73
CA GLN A 89 -23.14 8.92 -0.28
C GLN A 89 -23.93 7.71 0.28
N GLY A 90 -24.38 7.79 1.53
CA GLY A 90 -25.18 6.75 2.19
C GLY A 90 -24.38 5.60 2.80
N ILE A 91 -23.03 5.74 2.86
CA ILE A 91 -22.15 4.74 3.49
C ILE A 91 -21.93 5.17 4.94
N ASN A 92 -22.29 4.31 5.89
CA ASN A 92 -22.14 4.66 7.30
C ASN A 92 -20.94 4.00 7.94
N ALA A 93 -20.32 4.71 8.90
CA ALA A 93 -19.12 4.30 9.60
C ALA A 93 -19.39 3.64 10.98
N LYS A 94 -20.59 3.09 11.23
CA LYS A 94 -20.98 2.56 12.55
C LYS A 94 -20.07 1.46 13.09
N HIS A 95 -19.49 0.65 12.20
CA HIS A 95 -18.61 -0.47 12.55
C HIS A 95 -17.12 -0.14 12.41
N LEU A 96 -16.80 1.15 12.30
CA LEU A 96 -15.43 1.62 12.21
C LEU A 96 -14.79 1.69 13.61
N GLN A 97 -13.53 1.27 13.71
CA GLN A 97 -12.72 1.38 14.91
C GLN A 97 -11.33 1.92 14.58
N ILE A 98 -10.85 2.83 15.41
CA ILE A 98 -9.51 3.42 15.31
C ILE A 98 -8.73 3.02 16.55
N SER A 99 -7.51 2.52 16.34
CA SER A 99 -6.66 2.09 17.45
C SER A 99 -6.32 3.24 18.40
N THR A 100 -6.52 3.03 19.69
CA THR A 100 -5.99 3.92 20.75
C THR A 100 -4.50 4.18 20.62
N ARG A 101 -3.74 3.25 19.97
CA ARG A 101 -2.28 3.33 19.81
C ARG A 101 -1.83 3.93 18.48
N ALA A 102 -2.74 4.23 17.55
CA ALA A 102 -2.40 4.90 16.28
C ALA A 102 -1.83 6.30 16.55
N GLN A 103 -0.84 6.71 15.75
CA GLN A 103 -0.24 8.04 15.86
C GLN A 103 -1.09 9.09 15.16
N VAL A 104 -1.08 10.31 15.67
CA VAL A 104 -1.79 11.46 15.11
C VAL A 104 -0.85 12.26 14.22
N VAL A 105 -1.28 12.54 12.99
CA VAL A 105 -0.61 13.48 12.09
C VAL A 105 -1.09 14.89 12.37
N PHE A 106 -0.14 15.81 12.47
CA PHE A 106 -0.40 17.23 12.72
C PHE A 106 0.06 18.10 11.54
N PRO A 107 -0.43 19.33 11.39
CA PRO A 107 -0.01 20.26 10.34
C PRO A 107 1.49 20.51 10.30
N TYR A 108 2.17 20.49 11.45
CA TYR A 108 3.63 20.63 11.50
C TYR A 108 4.36 19.45 10.84
N HIS A 109 3.80 18.23 10.86
CA HIS A 109 4.37 17.10 10.12
C HIS A 109 4.30 17.33 8.61
N ILE A 110 3.18 17.83 8.12
CA ILE A 110 2.98 18.16 6.70
C ILE A 110 3.96 19.24 6.28
N ARG A 111 4.06 20.32 7.07
CA ARG A 111 4.98 21.43 6.79
C ARG A 111 6.45 20.99 6.79
N LEU A 112 6.85 20.12 7.72
CA LEU A 112 8.20 19.56 7.77
C LEU A 112 8.50 18.66 6.57
N ASP A 113 7.56 17.83 6.12
CA ASP A 113 7.71 16.99 4.93
C ASP A 113 7.96 17.85 3.68
N GLU A 114 7.21 18.95 3.53
CA GLU A 114 7.40 19.94 2.45
C GLU A 114 8.76 20.63 2.55
N ALA A 115 9.13 21.11 3.74
CA ALA A 115 10.40 21.83 3.98
C ALA A 115 11.61 20.96 3.69
N GLU A 116 11.58 19.69 4.13
CA GLU A 116 12.65 18.72 3.85
C GLU A 116 12.79 18.42 2.36
N GLU A 117 11.69 18.20 1.64
CA GLU A 117 11.73 17.95 0.19
C GLU A 117 12.27 19.18 -0.56
N MET A 118 11.88 20.39 -0.19
CA MET A 118 12.43 21.61 -0.77
C MET A 118 13.94 21.72 -0.52
N ARG A 119 14.39 21.46 0.71
CA ARG A 119 15.83 21.54 1.08
C ARG A 119 16.68 20.50 0.35
N LYS A 120 16.14 19.31 0.10
CA LYS A 120 16.85 18.24 -0.63
C LYS A 120 17.13 18.59 -2.10
N GLY A 121 16.34 19.48 -2.72
CA GLY A 121 16.53 19.94 -4.10
C GLY A 121 16.58 18.76 -5.10
N SER A 122 17.70 18.55 -5.76
CA SER A 122 17.91 17.44 -6.70
C SER A 122 17.95 16.05 -6.03
N ARG A 123 18.12 15.99 -4.71
CA ARG A 123 18.12 14.75 -3.92
C ARG A 123 16.76 14.44 -3.28
N LYS A 124 15.69 15.08 -3.74
CA LYS A 124 14.32 14.85 -3.26
C LYS A 124 13.93 13.38 -3.43
N LEU A 125 13.12 12.88 -2.52
CA LEU A 125 12.59 11.52 -2.55
C LEU A 125 11.29 11.42 -3.37
N GLY A 126 10.58 12.55 -3.55
CA GLY A 126 9.28 12.60 -4.19
C GLY A 126 8.16 12.17 -3.25
N THR A 127 8.19 12.65 -2.00
CA THR A 127 7.17 12.33 -0.99
C THR A 127 5.79 12.83 -1.41
N THR A 128 4.75 12.28 -0.77
CA THR A 128 3.36 12.71 -1.01
C THR A 128 3.00 14.01 -0.29
N LYS A 129 3.92 14.55 0.54
CA LYS A 129 3.74 15.77 1.34
C LYS A 129 2.54 15.69 2.29
N ASN A 130 2.28 14.51 2.82
CA ASN A 130 1.21 14.27 3.80
C ASN A 130 1.72 14.14 5.24
N GLY A 131 2.99 14.46 5.49
CA GLY A 131 3.58 14.42 6.83
C GLY A 131 3.80 13.01 7.41
N ILE A 132 3.72 11.98 6.57
CA ILE A 132 3.79 10.58 7.02
C ILE A 132 5.17 10.26 7.60
N GLY A 133 6.24 10.61 6.88
CA GLY A 133 7.62 10.40 7.33
C GLY A 133 7.90 11.09 8.66
N PRO A 134 7.68 12.41 8.80
CA PRO A 134 7.85 13.12 10.06
C PRO A 134 7.02 12.56 11.22
N CYS A 135 5.80 12.10 10.98
CA CYS A 135 4.96 11.48 12.01
C CYS A 135 5.55 10.14 12.50
N TYR A 136 6.02 9.28 11.60
CA TYR A 136 6.74 8.06 11.98
C TYR A 136 8.08 8.37 12.68
N ALA A 137 8.80 9.42 12.30
CA ALA A 137 10.00 9.86 12.99
C ALA A 137 9.69 10.24 14.45
N ASP A 138 8.65 11.00 14.70
CA ASP A 138 8.22 11.36 16.05
C ASP A 138 7.81 10.13 16.87
N LYS A 139 7.14 9.14 16.26
CA LYS A 139 6.85 7.85 16.90
C LYS A 139 8.14 7.16 17.37
N ILE A 140 9.16 7.07 16.52
CA ILE A 140 10.42 6.39 16.84
C ILE A 140 11.23 7.20 17.86
N ASN A 141 11.19 8.54 17.78
CA ASN A 141 11.78 9.44 18.77
C ASN A 141 11.01 9.43 20.12
N ARG A 142 9.86 8.76 20.18
CA ARG A 142 9.01 8.63 21.37
C ARG A 142 8.42 9.95 21.89
N ILE A 143 8.22 10.90 20.97
CA ILE A 143 7.57 12.19 21.21
C ILE A 143 6.19 12.28 20.50
N GLY A 144 5.85 11.27 19.70
CA GLY A 144 4.58 11.21 18.97
C GLY A 144 3.37 11.22 19.92
N ILE A 145 2.26 11.75 19.44
CA ILE A 145 0.97 11.80 20.12
C ILE A 145 0.09 10.69 19.57
N ARG A 146 -0.45 9.83 20.43
CA ARG A 146 -1.33 8.73 20.07
C ARG A 146 -2.80 9.16 20.15
N MET A 147 -3.68 8.36 19.56
CA MET A 147 -5.12 8.57 19.69
C MET A 147 -5.59 8.56 21.15
N CYS A 148 -5.06 7.68 22.01
CA CYS A 148 -5.40 7.71 23.44
C CYS A 148 -4.97 9.02 24.12
N ASP A 149 -3.81 9.58 23.75
CA ASP A 149 -3.36 10.86 24.29
C ASP A 149 -4.28 12.00 23.83
N LEU A 150 -4.71 11.99 22.57
CA LEU A 150 -5.65 12.98 22.02
C LEU A 150 -7.02 12.95 22.74
N MET A 151 -7.45 11.77 23.24
CA MET A 151 -8.71 11.61 23.96
C MET A 151 -8.66 12.14 25.40
N ASP A 152 -7.48 12.42 25.94
CA ASP A 152 -7.26 13.01 27.27
C ASP A 152 -6.76 14.45 27.11
N LYS A 153 -7.61 15.41 27.46
CA LYS A 153 -7.35 16.84 27.24
C LYS A 153 -6.07 17.34 27.91
N GLU A 154 -5.79 16.87 29.13
CA GLU A 154 -4.62 17.34 29.90
C GLU A 154 -3.34 16.79 29.33
N VAL A 155 -3.30 15.47 29.07
CA VAL A 155 -2.17 14.77 28.45
C VAL A 155 -1.92 15.32 27.04
N PHE A 156 -2.97 15.56 26.28
CA PHE A 156 -2.86 16.11 24.92
C PHE A 156 -2.28 17.52 24.93
N ALA A 157 -2.79 18.40 25.78
CA ALA A 157 -2.32 19.80 25.87
C ALA A 157 -0.81 19.86 26.21
N GLU A 158 -0.36 19.06 27.19
CA GLU A 158 1.05 19.00 27.58
C GLU A 158 1.94 18.53 26.42
N LYS A 159 1.59 17.39 25.81
CA LYS A 159 2.36 16.82 24.70
C LYS A 159 2.36 17.71 23.45
N LEU A 160 1.21 18.32 23.12
CA LEU A 160 1.09 19.22 22.00
C LEU A 160 1.98 20.46 22.18
N LYS A 161 1.94 21.08 23.37
CA LYS A 161 2.77 22.25 23.67
C LYS A 161 4.23 21.97 23.42
N TYR A 162 4.75 20.88 24.00
CA TYR A 162 6.14 20.46 23.79
C TYR A 162 6.46 20.27 22.29
N ASN A 163 5.60 19.54 21.57
CA ASN A 163 5.84 19.27 20.14
C ASN A 163 5.80 20.55 19.30
N VAL A 164 4.83 21.44 19.50
CA VAL A 164 4.72 22.69 18.76
C VAL A 164 5.96 23.57 18.99
N GLU A 165 6.42 23.71 20.23
CA GLU A 165 7.65 24.47 20.55
C GLU A 165 8.87 23.91 19.80
N GLN A 166 9.07 22.58 19.81
CA GLN A 166 10.20 21.92 19.11
C GLN A 166 10.10 22.07 17.61
N LYS A 167 8.89 21.87 17.03
CA LYS A 167 8.69 21.97 15.58
C LYS A 167 8.77 23.40 15.09
N ASN A 168 8.28 24.38 15.85
CA ASN A 168 8.43 25.80 15.51
C ASN A 168 9.91 26.22 15.50
N MET A 169 10.70 25.75 16.47
CA MET A 169 12.15 26.00 16.47
C MET A 169 12.79 25.48 15.19
N LEU A 170 12.44 24.27 14.72
CA LEU A 170 12.95 23.71 13.46
C LEU A 170 12.48 24.53 12.26
N LEU A 171 11.20 24.85 12.17
CA LEU A 171 10.62 25.58 11.05
C LEU A 171 11.24 26.98 10.94
N GLU A 172 11.32 27.73 12.03
CA GLU A 172 11.81 29.09 12.04
C GLU A 172 13.33 29.17 11.87
N LYS A 173 14.11 28.39 12.65
CA LYS A 173 15.58 28.51 12.69
C LYS A 173 16.25 27.77 11.54
N LEU A 174 15.74 26.61 11.12
CA LEU A 174 16.39 25.79 10.10
C LEU A 174 15.82 26.04 8.71
N TYR A 175 14.50 26.23 8.61
CA TYR A 175 13.82 26.33 7.32
C TYR A 175 13.38 27.76 6.97
N GLY A 176 13.43 28.71 7.91
CA GLY A 176 12.99 30.09 7.68
C GLY A 176 11.47 30.20 7.40
N MET A 177 10.70 29.27 7.93
CA MET A 177 9.24 29.19 7.77
C MET A 177 8.55 29.64 9.03
N GLU A 178 7.32 30.15 8.90
CA GLU A 178 6.46 30.48 10.02
C GLU A 178 6.06 29.23 10.82
N GLY A 179 6.10 29.36 12.14
CA GLY A 179 5.65 28.32 13.07
C GLY A 179 4.13 28.23 13.16
N PHE A 180 3.65 27.37 14.07
CA PHE A 180 2.22 27.14 14.33
C PHE A 180 1.83 27.77 15.67
N ASP A 181 0.60 28.27 15.72
CA ASP A 181 -0.04 28.72 16.95
C ASP A 181 -0.52 27.49 17.76
N TYR A 182 -0.05 27.41 19.00
CA TYR A 182 -0.38 26.29 19.91
C TYR A 182 -1.87 26.30 20.31
N GLU A 183 -2.41 27.49 20.67
CA GLU A 183 -3.77 27.60 21.19
C GLU A 183 -4.80 27.25 20.10
N GLN A 184 -4.60 27.74 18.89
CA GLN A 184 -5.48 27.41 17.78
C GLN A 184 -5.42 25.90 17.46
N MET A 185 -4.22 25.30 17.45
CA MET A 185 -4.07 23.88 17.18
C MET A 185 -4.70 23.03 18.29
N LEU A 186 -4.59 23.46 19.54
CA LEU A 186 -5.24 22.79 20.67
C LEU A 186 -6.77 22.79 20.52
N ILE A 187 -7.36 23.93 20.17
CA ILE A 187 -8.81 24.06 19.96
C ILE A 187 -9.27 23.13 18.82
N ASP A 188 -8.63 23.21 17.66
CA ASP A 188 -9.02 22.43 16.48
C ASP A 188 -8.96 20.92 16.77
N TYR A 189 -7.87 20.45 17.40
CA TYR A 189 -7.68 19.03 17.66
C TYR A 189 -8.54 18.48 18.79
N LEU A 190 -8.93 19.30 19.77
CA LEU A 190 -9.95 18.91 20.77
C LEU A 190 -11.33 18.74 20.11
N GLU A 191 -11.69 19.57 19.14
CA GLU A 191 -12.92 19.38 18.36
C GLU A 191 -12.87 18.06 17.58
N TYR A 192 -11.76 17.78 16.87
CA TYR A 192 -11.58 16.50 16.20
C TYR A 192 -11.62 15.31 17.17
N ALA A 193 -11.06 15.46 18.37
CA ALA A 193 -11.08 14.41 19.40
C ALA A 193 -12.52 14.02 19.78
N GLU A 194 -13.40 14.98 20.01
CA GLU A 194 -14.81 14.70 20.35
C GLU A 194 -15.53 13.95 19.22
N ARG A 195 -15.28 14.33 17.99
CA ARG A 195 -15.87 13.66 16.81
C ARG A 195 -15.32 12.25 16.60
N LEU A 196 -14.05 12.00 16.93
CA LEU A 196 -13.39 10.70 16.78
C LEU A 196 -13.63 9.76 17.97
N ARG A 197 -13.97 10.29 19.14
CA ARG A 197 -14.14 9.53 20.39
C ARG A 197 -15.00 8.27 20.29
N PRO A 198 -16.13 8.25 19.55
CA PRO A 198 -16.96 7.05 19.40
C PRO A 198 -16.24 5.89 18.72
N TYR A 199 -15.27 6.19 17.87
CA TYR A 199 -14.54 5.22 17.03
C TYR A 199 -13.26 4.71 17.69
N VAL A 200 -12.67 5.43 18.65
CA VAL A 200 -11.40 5.08 19.28
C VAL A 200 -11.57 3.91 20.26
N LYS A 201 -10.90 2.79 19.98
CA LYS A 201 -11.02 1.50 20.69
C LYS A 201 -9.65 0.83 20.88
N ASP A 202 -9.54 -0.14 21.79
CA ASP A 202 -8.40 -1.07 21.82
C ASP A 202 -8.54 -2.11 20.71
N THR A 203 -8.11 -1.73 19.52
CA THR A 203 -8.26 -2.57 18.33
C THR A 203 -7.40 -3.83 18.37
N ASN A 204 -6.28 -3.84 19.12
CA ASN A 204 -5.44 -5.04 19.26
C ASN A 204 -6.25 -6.15 19.94
N TYR A 205 -6.93 -5.82 21.02
CA TYR A 205 -7.82 -6.77 21.71
C TYR A 205 -8.95 -7.23 20.78
N THR A 206 -9.58 -6.28 20.06
CA THR A 206 -10.67 -6.58 19.13
C THR A 206 -10.23 -7.56 18.03
N VAL A 207 -9.12 -7.28 17.33
CA VAL A 207 -8.62 -8.13 16.24
C VAL A 207 -8.26 -9.52 16.77
N GLN A 208 -7.53 -9.60 17.89
CA GLN A 208 -7.15 -10.87 18.50
C GLN A 208 -8.37 -11.72 18.88
N THR A 209 -9.42 -11.09 19.42
CA THR A 209 -10.66 -11.76 19.79
C THR A 209 -11.39 -12.29 18.58
N LEU A 210 -11.61 -11.45 17.55
CA LEU A 210 -12.32 -11.84 16.33
C LEU A 210 -11.61 -12.95 15.57
N VAL A 211 -10.26 -12.94 15.52
CA VAL A 211 -9.50 -14.05 14.94
C VAL A 211 -9.69 -15.35 15.73
N ARG A 212 -9.66 -15.30 17.07
CA ARG A 212 -9.89 -16.50 17.92
C ARG A 212 -11.33 -17.03 17.81
N GLU A 213 -12.29 -16.16 17.60
CA GLU A 213 -13.71 -16.52 17.37
C GLU A 213 -13.95 -17.13 15.98
N GLY A 214 -12.92 -17.21 15.14
CA GLY A 214 -13.00 -17.82 13.81
C GLY A 214 -13.61 -16.93 12.73
N LYS A 215 -13.65 -15.61 12.96
CA LYS A 215 -14.09 -14.64 11.95
C LYS A 215 -13.15 -14.58 10.76
N ASN A 216 -13.69 -14.30 9.59
CA ASN A 216 -12.92 -14.04 8.38
C ASN A 216 -12.31 -12.63 8.48
N VAL A 217 -10.98 -12.55 8.72
CA VAL A 217 -10.27 -11.28 8.89
C VAL A 217 -9.35 -11.03 7.71
N LEU A 218 -9.61 -9.93 6.99
CA LEU A 218 -8.78 -9.47 5.89
C LEU A 218 -7.85 -8.35 6.36
N PHE A 219 -6.54 -8.53 6.17
CA PHE A 219 -5.54 -7.48 6.38
C PHE A 219 -5.22 -6.80 5.06
N GLU A 220 -5.56 -5.53 4.98
CA GLU A 220 -5.37 -4.67 3.82
C GLU A 220 -4.02 -3.97 3.89
N GLY A 221 -3.07 -4.39 3.05
CA GLY A 221 -1.77 -3.75 2.91
C GLY A 221 -1.85 -2.47 2.08
N ALA A 222 -1.17 -1.42 2.53
CA ALA A 222 -0.91 -0.22 1.76
C ALA A 222 0.53 -0.23 1.23
N GLN A 223 0.83 0.52 0.17
CA GLN A 223 2.12 0.53 -0.53
C GLN A 223 2.53 -0.88 -1.01
N ALA A 224 3.83 -1.25 -0.90
CA ALA A 224 4.33 -2.55 -1.37
C ALA A 224 5.67 -2.93 -0.73
N SER A 225 6.05 -4.20 -0.84
CA SER A 225 7.24 -4.78 -0.22
C SER A 225 8.55 -4.08 -0.59
N MET A 226 8.69 -3.67 -1.85
CA MET A 226 9.90 -2.98 -2.32
C MET A 226 9.98 -1.51 -1.84
N LEU A 227 8.93 -1.02 -1.18
CA LEU A 227 8.86 0.28 -0.52
C LEU A 227 8.98 0.17 1.02
N ASP A 228 9.26 -1.01 1.56
CA ASP A 228 9.49 -1.20 3.00
C ASP A 228 10.73 -0.42 3.45
N CYS A 229 10.64 0.26 4.61
CA CYS A 229 11.71 1.15 5.07
C CYS A 229 13.01 0.43 5.44
N ASP A 230 12.94 -0.87 5.78
CA ASP A 230 14.12 -1.66 6.13
C ASP A 230 14.58 -2.56 4.96
N ASN A 231 13.64 -3.17 4.26
CA ASN A 231 13.91 -4.22 3.27
C ASN A 231 13.70 -3.77 1.81
N GLY A 232 13.16 -2.57 1.60
CA GLY A 232 12.91 -2.02 0.27
C GLY A 232 14.13 -1.33 -0.34
N THR A 233 13.87 -0.58 -1.41
CA THR A 233 14.90 0.18 -2.15
C THR A 233 15.25 1.50 -1.45
N TYR A 234 15.72 1.44 -0.22
CA TYR A 234 16.11 2.62 0.60
C TYR A 234 17.16 3.47 -0.10
N PRO A 235 17.04 4.84 -0.14
CA PRO A 235 16.08 5.66 0.60
C PRO A 235 14.74 5.91 -0.12
N PHE A 236 14.51 5.36 -1.31
CA PHE A 236 13.29 5.54 -2.10
C PHE A 236 12.20 4.56 -1.64
N VAL A 237 11.73 4.75 -0.42
CA VAL A 237 10.80 3.88 0.31
C VAL A 237 9.75 4.70 1.05
N THR A 238 8.72 4.05 1.60
CA THR A 238 7.82 4.66 2.58
C THR A 238 8.45 4.59 3.98
N SER A 239 7.93 5.34 4.95
CA SER A 239 8.39 5.32 6.34
C SER A 239 7.68 4.27 7.19
N SER A 240 6.99 3.32 6.58
CA SER A 240 6.27 2.24 7.24
C SER A 240 6.72 0.87 6.76
N HIS A 241 6.19 -0.19 7.36
CA HIS A 241 6.48 -1.57 6.99
C HIS A 241 5.30 -2.21 6.24
N PRO A 242 5.22 -2.11 4.89
CA PRO A 242 4.18 -2.73 4.08
C PRO A 242 4.42 -4.23 3.82
N THR A 243 4.97 -4.93 4.80
CA THR A 243 5.28 -6.36 4.78
C THR A 243 4.37 -7.14 5.73
N ALA A 244 4.35 -8.47 5.62
CA ALA A 244 3.58 -9.33 6.51
C ALA A 244 3.97 -9.15 7.98
N GLY A 245 5.27 -9.05 8.26
CA GLY A 245 5.77 -8.75 9.60
C GLY A 245 5.29 -7.40 10.12
N GLY A 246 5.34 -6.36 9.27
CA GLY A 246 4.84 -5.04 9.59
C GLY A 246 3.34 -5.01 9.85
N ALA A 247 2.56 -5.81 9.13
CA ALA A 247 1.14 -5.92 9.36
C ALA A 247 0.80 -6.60 10.68
N CYS A 248 1.51 -7.64 11.07
CA CYS A 248 1.34 -8.26 12.39
C CYS A 248 1.56 -7.24 13.51
N ILE A 249 2.63 -6.43 13.43
CA ILE A 249 2.93 -5.37 14.39
C ILE A 249 1.82 -4.31 14.36
N GLY A 250 1.45 -3.86 13.16
CA GLY A 250 0.48 -2.78 12.98
C GLY A 250 -0.96 -3.14 13.32
N ALA A 251 -1.33 -4.41 13.28
CA ALA A 251 -2.63 -4.92 13.72
C ALA A 251 -2.62 -5.39 15.18
N GLY A 252 -1.43 -5.54 15.79
CA GLY A 252 -1.28 -6.01 17.16
C GLY A 252 -1.57 -7.50 17.34
N ILE A 253 -1.20 -8.34 16.35
CA ILE A 253 -1.39 -9.80 16.37
C ILE A 253 -0.06 -10.53 16.32
N GLY A 254 -0.04 -11.75 16.82
CA GLY A 254 1.11 -12.64 16.67
C GLY A 254 1.21 -13.22 15.24
N PRO A 255 2.42 -13.49 14.73
CA PRO A 255 2.60 -13.99 13.35
C PRO A 255 1.87 -15.31 13.06
N HIS A 256 1.70 -16.19 14.04
CA HIS A 256 0.94 -17.45 13.88
C HIS A 256 -0.57 -17.27 13.69
N MET A 257 -1.08 -16.05 13.91
CA MET A 257 -2.48 -15.71 13.62
C MET A 257 -2.69 -15.32 12.16
N MET A 258 -1.61 -15.15 11.40
CA MET A 258 -1.64 -14.79 9.99
C MET A 258 -1.60 -16.06 9.13
N GLN A 259 -2.56 -16.18 8.21
CA GLN A 259 -2.67 -17.26 7.23
C GLN A 259 -2.96 -16.64 5.86
N ASN A 260 -2.84 -17.42 4.78
CA ASN A 260 -3.23 -17.00 3.42
C ASN A 260 -2.68 -15.62 3.01
N ILE A 261 -1.36 -15.49 2.90
CA ILE A 261 -0.71 -14.24 2.51
C ILE A 261 -0.62 -14.16 0.99
N PHE A 262 -1.33 -13.19 0.41
CA PHE A 262 -1.37 -12.92 -1.03
C PHE A 262 -0.38 -11.84 -1.43
N GLY A 263 0.56 -12.19 -2.29
CA GLY A 263 1.41 -11.22 -2.99
C GLY A 263 0.71 -10.72 -4.26
N VAL A 264 0.32 -9.45 -4.30
CA VAL A 264 -0.25 -8.86 -5.52
C VAL A 264 0.86 -8.44 -6.46
N VAL A 265 0.82 -8.99 -7.66
CA VAL A 265 1.81 -8.79 -8.71
C VAL A 265 1.09 -8.26 -9.96
N LYS A 266 1.46 -7.10 -10.42
CA LYS A 266 1.05 -6.58 -11.73
C LYS A 266 1.81 -7.34 -12.83
N ALA A 267 1.16 -7.70 -13.91
CA ALA A 267 1.75 -8.44 -15.04
C ALA A 267 2.94 -7.71 -15.71
N TYR A 268 3.14 -6.44 -15.37
CA TYR A 268 4.30 -5.62 -15.70
C TYR A 268 4.71 -4.85 -14.44
N SER A 269 5.79 -4.08 -14.47
CA SER A 269 6.22 -3.28 -13.32
C SER A 269 5.95 -1.80 -13.55
N THR A 270 5.58 -1.09 -12.47
CA THR A 270 5.51 0.37 -12.47
C THR A 270 6.22 0.89 -11.23
N ARG A 271 6.79 2.09 -11.34
CA ARG A 271 7.39 2.79 -10.22
C ARG A 271 7.00 4.26 -10.23
N VAL A 272 6.55 4.75 -9.10
CA VAL A 272 6.36 6.18 -8.84
C VAL A 272 7.58 6.70 -8.10
N GLY A 273 8.04 7.91 -8.46
CA GLY A 273 9.22 8.54 -7.83
C GLY A 273 10.56 8.03 -8.37
N GLU A 274 11.59 8.38 -7.64
CA GLU A 274 12.98 8.14 -8.02
C GLU A 274 13.45 6.74 -7.60
N GLY A 275 14.70 6.42 -7.93
CA GLY A 275 15.36 5.17 -7.57
C GLY A 275 15.53 4.19 -8.72
N PRO A 276 16.38 3.17 -8.56
CA PRO A 276 16.67 2.17 -9.59
C PRO A 276 15.43 1.39 -10.01
N PHE A 277 15.31 1.15 -11.30
CA PHE A 277 14.25 0.35 -11.89
C PHE A 277 14.86 -0.51 -13.02
N PRO A 278 15.45 -1.67 -12.72
CA PRO A 278 16.25 -2.44 -13.68
C PRO A 278 15.51 -2.83 -14.95
N THR A 279 14.20 -3.06 -14.86
CA THR A 279 13.38 -3.50 -16.00
C THR A 279 12.69 -2.36 -16.74
N GLU A 280 12.99 -1.09 -16.40
CA GLU A 280 12.35 0.09 -16.99
C GLU A 280 12.49 0.10 -18.51
N GLN A 281 11.41 0.42 -19.21
CA GLN A 281 11.34 0.53 -20.63
C GLN A 281 11.13 2.00 -21.04
N VAL A 282 12.24 2.64 -21.46
CA VAL A 282 12.23 4.01 -22.00
C VAL A 282 12.25 3.90 -23.54
N ASN A 283 11.19 3.31 -24.09
CA ASN A 283 11.06 3.02 -25.52
C ASN A 283 9.58 2.86 -25.89
N GLU A 284 9.29 2.62 -27.16
CA GLU A 284 7.94 2.46 -27.72
C GLU A 284 7.10 1.39 -26.99
N ILE A 285 7.72 0.32 -26.48
CA ILE A 285 7.01 -0.73 -25.73
C ILE A 285 6.54 -0.18 -24.36
N GLY A 286 7.40 0.56 -23.66
CA GLY A 286 7.04 1.20 -22.40
C GLY A 286 5.93 2.23 -22.56
N ASP A 287 6.00 3.02 -23.65
CA ASP A 287 4.96 4.00 -23.98
C ASP A 287 3.63 3.28 -24.32
N ARG A 288 3.67 2.22 -25.14
CA ARG A 288 2.48 1.44 -25.50
C ARG A 288 1.82 0.82 -24.26
N ILE A 289 2.58 0.20 -23.35
CA ILE A 289 2.03 -0.37 -22.11
C ILE A 289 1.42 0.75 -21.26
N ARG A 290 2.08 1.90 -21.15
CA ARG A 290 1.58 3.07 -20.39
C ARG A 290 0.24 3.56 -20.91
N ASP A 291 0.10 3.67 -22.23
CA ASP A 291 -1.11 4.18 -22.87
C ASP A 291 -2.27 3.19 -22.75
N ILE A 292 -2.06 1.89 -23.03
CA ILE A 292 -3.06 0.84 -22.89
C ILE A 292 -3.54 0.74 -21.43
N ALA A 293 -2.60 0.80 -20.51
CA ALA A 293 -2.87 0.65 -19.07
C ALA A 293 -3.33 1.93 -18.38
N HIS A 294 -3.29 3.09 -19.06
CA HIS A 294 -3.53 4.41 -18.47
C HIS A 294 -2.66 4.68 -17.23
N GLU A 295 -1.36 4.37 -17.33
CA GLU A 295 -0.40 4.54 -16.23
C GLU A 295 0.04 6.00 -16.08
N PHE A 296 -0.89 6.82 -15.58
CA PHE A 296 -0.71 8.23 -15.26
C PHE A 296 -1.10 8.50 -13.80
N GLY A 297 -0.47 9.49 -13.20
CA GLY A 297 -0.79 9.89 -11.82
C GLY A 297 -2.19 10.48 -11.73
N THR A 298 -3.02 9.95 -10.86
CA THR A 298 -4.45 10.33 -10.70
C THR A 298 -4.63 11.82 -10.38
N VAL A 299 -3.68 12.44 -9.67
CA VAL A 299 -3.76 13.85 -9.26
C VAL A 299 -2.98 14.76 -10.21
N THR A 300 -1.79 14.32 -10.62
CA THR A 300 -0.84 15.16 -11.37
C THR A 300 -0.85 14.91 -12.88
N GLY A 301 -1.50 13.85 -13.35
CA GLY A 301 -1.43 13.41 -14.75
C GLY A 301 -0.02 12.99 -15.21
N ARG A 302 0.97 12.94 -14.31
CA ARG A 302 2.36 12.62 -14.66
C ARG A 302 2.45 11.15 -15.10
N PRO A 303 3.14 10.85 -16.22
CA PRO A 303 3.35 9.49 -16.68
C PRO A 303 4.15 8.69 -15.63
N ARG A 304 3.70 7.48 -15.33
CA ARG A 304 4.44 6.53 -14.48
C ARG A 304 5.57 5.89 -15.27
N ARG A 305 6.64 5.57 -14.58
CA ARG A 305 7.70 4.73 -15.12
C ARG A 305 7.17 3.30 -15.27
N VAL A 306 7.37 2.69 -16.43
CA VAL A 306 6.86 1.35 -16.79
C VAL A 306 8.02 0.46 -17.17
N GLY A 307 7.95 -0.79 -16.78
CA GLY A 307 8.95 -1.81 -17.13
C GLY A 307 8.34 -3.21 -17.24
N TRP A 308 9.09 -4.16 -17.75
CA TRP A 308 8.71 -5.56 -17.74
C TRP A 308 8.56 -6.10 -16.31
N LEU A 309 7.77 -7.15 -16.14
CA LEU A 309 7.68 -7.85 -14.85
C LEU A 309 9.07 -8.26 -14.38
N ASP A 310 9.40 -7.86 -13.16
CA ASP A 310 10.62 -8.22 -12.48
C ASP A 310 10.36 -9.39 -11.50
N ALA A 311 10.44 -10.62 -12.02
CA ALA A 311 10.21 -11.81 -11.20
C ALA A 311 11.32 -11.99 -10.14
N ARG A 312 12.51 -11.41 -10.36
CA ARG A 312 13.58 -11.43 -9.37
C ARG A 312 13.25 -10.62 -8.13
N ALA A 313 12.72 -9.40 -8.33
CA ALA A 313 12.25 -8.55 -7.24
C ALA A 313 11.03 -9.17 -6.53
N VAL A 314 10.09 -9.75 -7.30
CA VAL A 314 8.92 -10.42 -6.73
C VAL A 314 9.32 -11.67 -5.92
N ARG A 315 10.30 -12.46 -6.36
CA ARG A 315 10.85 -13.59 -5.60
C ARG A 315 11.45 -13.14 -4.26
N TYR A 316 12.17 -12.02 -4.25
CA TYR A 316 12.67 -11.43 -3.02
C TYR A 316 11.52 -11.02 -2.08
N ALA A 317 10.51 -10.33 -2.61
CA ALA A 317 9.32 -9.96 -1.84
C ALA A 317 8.56 -11.20 -1.32
N ALA A 318 8.49 -12.29 -2.11
CA ALA A 318 7.85 -13.53 -1.70
C ALA A 318 8.56 -14.19 -0.50
N ALA A 319 9.89 -14.22 -0.53
CA ALA A 319 10.67 -14.74 0.60
C ALA A 319 10.50 -13.87 1.86
N LEU A 320 10.52 -12.52 1.70
CA LEU A 320 10.36 -11.57 2.79
C LEU A 320 9.00 -11.70 3.50
N ASN A 321 7.94 -11.98 2.75
CA ASN A 321 6.57 -12.02 3.24
C ASN A 321 6.02 -13.43 3.45
N SER A 322 6.73 -14.47 3.01
CA SER A 322 6.22 -15.85 2.99
C SER A 322 4.88 -15.96 2.25
N PHE A 323 4.82 -15.46 1.01
CA PHE A 323 3.58 -15.54 0.22
C PHE A 323 3.13 -16.98 0.03
N ASP A 324 1.87 -17.26 0.39
CA ASP A 324 1.21 -18.52 0.10
C ASP A 324 0.72 -18.57 -1.35
N TYR A 325 0.26 -17.41 -1.88
CA TYR A 325 -0.30 -17.28 -3.21
C TYR A 325 0.06 -15.95 -3.86
N LEU A 326 0.08 -15.94 -5.19
CA LEU A 326 0.13 -14.71 -5.99
C LEU A 326 -1.27 -14.33 -6.48
N ALA A 327 -1.55 -13.04 -6.49
CA ALA A 327 -2.67 -12.46 -7.20
C ALA A 327 -2.11 -11.64 -8.38
N ILE A 328 -2.23 -12.20 -9.59
CA ILE A 328 -1.74 -11.53 -10.80
C ILE A 328 -2.80 -10.55 -11.29
N THR A 329 -2.40 -9.29 -11.47
CA THR A 329 -3.29 -8.22 -11.91
C THR A 329 -2.89 -7.63 -13.24
N ARG A 330 -3.84 -6.97 -13.92
CA ARG A 330 -3.58 -6.28 -15.20
C ARG A 330 -3.04 -7.17 -16.29
N LEU A 331 -3.42 -8.44 -16.28
CA LEU A 331 -2.97 -9.41 -17.28
C LEU A 331 -3.50 -9.07 -18.69
N ASP A 332 -4.72 -8.53 -18.77
CA ASP A 332 -5.38 -8.00 -19.95
C ASP A 332 -4.56 -6.95 -20.74
N ILE A 333 -3.67 -6.23 -20.06
CA ILE A 333 -2.80 -5.23 -20.71
C ILE A 333 -1.81 -5.86 -21.68
N LEU A 334 -1.51 -7.14 -21.50
CA LEU A 334 -0.57 -7.88 -22.35
C LEU A 334 -1.23 -8.54 -23.56
N ASP A 335 -2.56 -8.51 -23.70
CA ASP A 335 -3.35 -9.22 -24.71
C ASP A 335 -2.88 -8.97 -26.16
N GLU A 336 -2.47 -7.74 -26.47
CA GLU A 336 -2.11 -7.33 -27.82
C GLU A 336 -0.60 -7.38 -28.12
N LEU A 337 0.22 -7.78 -27.13
CA LEU A 337 1.67 -7.83 -27.33
C LEU A 337 2.06 -9.08 -28.12
N GLU A 338 3.06 -8.95 -29.01
CA GLU A 338 3.62 -10.08 -29.77
C GLU A 338 4.58 -10.90 -28.93
N GLU A 339 5.40 -10.18 -28.18
CA GLU A 339 6.35 -10.73 -27.23
C GLU A 339 6.17 -10.11 -25.86
N ILE A 340 6.27 -10.95 -24.84
CA ILE A 340 6.22 -10.55 -23.43
C ILE A 340 7.54 -10.97 -22.80
N LYS A 341 8.18 -10.06 -22.07
CA LYS A 341 9.44 -10.37 -21.39
C LYS A 341 9.24 -10.33 -19.86
N VAL A 342 9.90 -11.27 -19.20
CA VAL A 342 9.96 -11.35 -17.74
C VAL A 342 11.43 -11.37 -17.32
N CYS A 343 11.81 -10.47 -16.43
CA CYS A 343 13.13 -10.48 -15.85
C CYS A 343 13.23 -11.62 -14.81
N VAL A 344 14.07 -12.60 -15.09
CA VAL A 344 14.27 -13.78 -14.25
C VAL A 344 15.57 -13.72 -13.43
N GLY A 345 16.43 -12.76 -13.71
CA GLY A 345 17.71 -12.57 -13.03
C GLY A 345 18.38 -11.25 -13.39
N TYR A 346 19.51 -11.00 -12.75
CA TYR A 346 20.39 -9.87 -13.08
C TYR A 346 21.80 -10.36 -13.34
N GLU A 347 22.52 -9.62 -14.19
CA GLU A 347 23.95 -9.76 -14.42
C GLU A 347 24.67 -8.44 -14.13
N TYR A 348 25.90 -8.56 -13.64
CA TYR A 348 26.83 -7.44 -13.49
C TYR A 348 28.19 -7.88 -14.03
N GLU A 349 28.73 -7.10 -14.98
CA GLU A 349 30.00 -7.43 -15.68
C GLU A 349 30.06 -8.88 -16.21
N GLY A 350 28.94 -9.35 -16.79
CA GLY A 350 28.81 -10.70 -17.35
C GLY A 350 28.70 -11.84 -16.33
N LYS A 351 28.54 -11.52 -15.04
CA LYS A 351 28.38 -12.52 -13.99
C LYS A 351 26.98 -12.47 -13.39
N PRO A 352 26.35 -13.63 -13.12
CA PRO A 352 25.04 -13.66 -12.48
C PRO A 352 25.07 -13.06 -11.07
N VAL A 353 24.07 -12.22 -10.77
CA VAL A 353 23.83 -11.66 -9.43
C VAL A 353 22.93 -12.61 -8.65
N LYS A 354 23.47 -13.24 -7.60
CA LYS A 354 22.76 -14.30 -6.85
C LYS A 354 21.63 -13.77 -5.97
N GLU A 355 21.81 -12.61 -5.35
CA GLU A 355 20.87 -12.04 -4.37
C GLU A 355 20.24 -10.75 -4.91
N TYR A 356 19.10 -10.35 -4.33
CA TYR A 356 18.54 -9.03 -4.65
C TYR A 356 19.43 -7.96 -3.98
N PRO A 357 20.02 -7.01 -4.75
CA PRO A 357 20.99 -6.08 -4.18
C PRO A 357 20.36 -5.03 -3.26
N ALA A 358 20.90 -4.88 -2.06
CA ALA A 358 20.55 -3.78 -1.15
C ALA A 358 21.21 -2.46 -1.55
N ASP A 359 22.40 -2.51 -2.17
CA ASP A 359 23.11 -1.31 -2.67
C ASP A 359 22.47 -0.80 -3.96
N LEU A 360 21.84 0.37 -3.88
CA LEU A 360 21.15 0.97 -5.03
C LEU A 360 22.11 1.42 -6.14
N LYS A 361 23.34 1.81 -5.82
CA LYS A 361 24.36 2.14 -6.82
C LYS A 361 24.76 0.89 -7.61
N PHE A 362 24.81 -0.25 -6.94
CA PHE A 362 25.02 -1.54 -7.59
C PHE A 362 23.76 -1.94 -8.40
N LEU A 363 22.58 -1.85 -7.81
CA LEU A 363 21.31 -2.17 -8.48
C LEU A 363 21.06 -1.31 -9.74
N SER A 364 21.55 -0.07 -9.77
CA SER A 364 21.45 0.79 -10.97
C SER A 364 22.36 0.37 -12.13
N LYS A 365 23.31 -0.53 -11.88
CA LYS A 365 24.29 -1.00 -12.88
C LYS A 365 24.06 -2.42 -13.35
N VAL A 366 23.11 -3.14 -12.73
CA VAL A 366 22.81 -4.51 -13.19
C VAL A 366 22.09 -4.49 -14.53
N THR A 367 22.33 -5.52 -15.32
CA THR A 367 21.61 -5.79 -16.56
C THR A 367 20.55 -6.85 -16.30
N PRO A 368 19.25 -6.60 -16.59
CA PRO A 368 18.22 -7.60 -16.41
C PRO A 368 18.35 -8.74 -17.45
N VAL A 369 18.23 -9.98 -16.98
CA VAL A 369 18.20 -11.18 -17.81
C VAL A 369 16.74 -11.52 -18.06
N TYR A 370 16.34 -11.49 -19.32
CA TYR A 370 14.96 -11.73 -19.73
C TYR A 370 14.73 -13.12 -20.28
N LYS A 371 13.60 -13.70 -19.88
CA LYS A 371 12.94 -14.79 -20.58
C LYS A 371 11.82 -14.20 -21.45
N THR A 372 11.76 -14.61 -22.72
CA THR A 372 10.80 -14.09 -23.69
C THR A 372 9.71 -15.13 -23.93
N TYR A 373 8.46 -14.68 -23.94
CA TYR A 373 7.26 -15.46 -24.19
C TYR A 373 6.55 -14.92 -25.43
N LYS A 374 5.94 -15.81 -26.19
CA LYS A 374 5.04 -15.42 -27.26
C LYS A 374 3.72 -14.92 -26.69
N GLY A 375 3.24 -13.77 -27.16
CA GLY A 375 1.94 -13.24 -26.78
C GLY A 375 0.78 -14.11 -27.25
N TRP A 376 -0.28 -14.17 -26.47
CA TRP A 376 -1.48 -14.98 -26.79
C TRP A 376 -2.40 -14.33 -27.80
N LYS A 377 -2.33 -13.01 -28.00
CA LYS A 377 -3.10 -12.27 -29.02
C LYS A 377 -4.63 -12.44 -28.96
N GLU A 378 -5.15 -12.72 -27.79
CA GLU A 378 -6.57 -12.93 -27.55
C GLU A 378 -7.03 -12.06 -26.36
N LYS A 379 -8.23 -11.47 -26.46
CA LYS A 379 -8.82 -10.73 -25.35
C LYS A 379 -9.31 -11.67 -24.25
N ILE A 380 -8.74 -11.53 -23.05
CA ILE A 380 -9.06 -12.40 -21.92
C ILE A 380 -10.09 -11.80 -20.95
N SER A 381 -10.46 -10.54 -21.11
CA SER A 381 -11.32 -9.83 -20.15
C SER A 381 -12.70 -10.45 -19.92
N ALA A 382 -13.23 -11.22 -20.88
CA ALA A 382 -14.50 -11.95 -20.77
C ALA A 382 -14.35 -13.33 -20.09
N ILE A 383 -13.14 -13.83 -19.86
CA ILE A 383 -12.89 -15.17 -19.32
C ILE A 383 -13.04 -15.15 -17.80
N ARG A 384 -13.72 -16.17 -17.25
CA ARG A 384 -13.98 -16.32 -15.80
C ARG A 384 -13.51 -17.67 -15.24
N ASP A 385 -12.97 -18.52 -16.10
CA ASP A 385 -12.47 -19.85 -15.78
C ASP A 385 -11.01 -19.96 -16.22
N TYR A 386 -10.14 -20.39 -15.32
CA TYR A 386 -8.71 -20.52 -15.57
C TYR A 386 -8.40 -21.48 -16.74
N ASP A 387 -9.16 -22.57 -16.86
CA ASP A 387 -8.94 -23.56 -17.91
C ASP A 387 -9.26 -23.04 -19.31
N ARG A 388 -10.10 -22.00 -19.40
CA ARG A 388 -10.47 -21.32 -20.64
C ARG A 388 -9.48 -20.24 -21.09
N LEU A 389 -8.48 -19.90 -20.28
CA LEU A 389 -7.43 -18.98 -20.70
C LEU A 389 -6.67 -19.57 -21.91
N PRO A 390 -6.21 -18.73 -22.86
CA PRO A 390 -5.37 -19.16 -23.97
C PRO A 390 -4.19 -20.01 -23.49
N VAL A 391 -3.78 -21.00 -24.25
CA VAL A 391 -2.70 -21.92 -23.87
C VAL A 391 -1.41 -21.15 -23.54
N LEU A 392 -1.03 -20.20 -24.40
CA LEU A 392 0.17 -19.37 -24.18
C LEU A 392 0.06 -18.52 -22.89
N CYS A 393 -1.14 -18.03 -22.56
CA CYS A 393 -1.39 -17.31 -21.32
C CYS A 393 -1.20 -18.22 -20.08
N LYS A 394 -1.71 -19.45 -20.14
CA LYS A 394 -1.52 -20.44 -19.05
C LYS A 394 -0.07 -20.85 -18.89
N GLU A 395 0.66 -21.06 -19.99
CA GLU A 395 2.09 -21.34 -19.97
C GLU A 395 2.89 -20.19 -19.35
N TYR A 396 2.57 -18.93 -19.72
CA TYR A 396 3.16 -17.74 -19.11
C TYR A 396 2.90 -17.70 -17.60
N LEU A 397 1.65 -17.88 -17.16
CA LEU A 397 1.28 -17.87 -15.73
C LEU A 397 1.97 -19.00 -14.94
N ALA A 398 2.01 -20.21 -15.50
CA ALA A 398 2.68 -21.35 -14.85
C ALA A 398 4.18 -21.10 -14.69
N ASP A 399 4.80 -20.49 -15.68
CA ASP A 399 6.23 -20.24 -15.66
C ASP A 399 6.63 -19.10 -14.72
N ILE A 400 5.88 -17.98 -14.66
CA ILE A 400 6.13 -16.95 -13.66
C ILE A 400 5.90 -17.45 -12.23
N SER A 401 4.89 -18.31 -12.02
CA SER A 401 4.69 -19.00 -10.73
C SER A 401 5.93 -19.82 -10.34
N LYS A 402 6.49 -20.57 -11.29
CA LYS A 402 7.72 -21.35 -11.09
C LYS A 402 8.95 -20.45 -10.85
N GLU A 403 9.10 -19.37 -11.63
CA GLU A 403 10.21 -18.42 -11.49
C GLU A 403 10.19 -17.70 -10.13
N ILE A 404 9.02 -17.38 -9.61
CA ILE A 404 8.85 -16.74 -8.32
C ILE A 404 8.91 -17.76 -7.18
N GLY A 405 8.45 -18.99 -7.42
CA GLY A 405 8.38 -20.08 -6.44
C GLY A 405 7.11 -20.05 -5.58
N VAL A 406 6.04 -19.38 -6.07
CA VAL A 406 4.77 -19.23 -5.33
C VAL A 406 3.60 -19.54 -6.29
N PRO A 407 2.61 -20.37 -5.87
CA PRO A 407 1.45 -20.68 -6.71
C PRO A 407 0.55 -19.47 -6.91
N ILE A 408 -0.15 -19.43 -8.06
CA ILE A 408 -1.14 -18.39 -8.36
C ILE A 408 -2.48 -18.78 -7.73
N GLY A 409 -3.04 -17.89 -6.93
CA GLY A 409 -4.36 -18.03 -6.32
C GLY A 409 -5.46 -17.22 -6.98
N ILE A 410 -5.10 -16.07 -7.57
CA ILE A 410 -6.05 -15.15 -8.23
C ILE A 410 -5.43 -14.60 -9.52
N VAL A 411 -6.25 -14.50 -10.58
CA VAL A 411 -5.90 -13.85 -11.84
C VAL A 411 -6.94 -12.79 -12.17
N SER A 412 -6.51 -11.54 -12.29
CA SER A 412 -7.36 -10.42 -12.71
C SER A 412 -7.17 -10.17 -14.21
N VAL A 413 -8.23 -10.33 -14.97
CA VAL A 413 -8.28 -10.25 -16.44
C VAL A 413 -8.93 -8.96 -16.96
N GLY A 414 -9.12 -7.97 -16.09
CA GLY A 414 -9.67 -6.65 -16.43
C GLY A 414 -9.86 -5.78 -15.19
N PRO A 415 -10.35 -4.54 -15.33
CA PRO A 415 -10.43 -3.59 -14.23
C PRO A 415 -11.58 -3.86 -13.25
N SER A 416 -12.70 -4.45 -13.69
CA SER A 416 -13.88 -4.65 -12.85
C SER A 416 -13.73 -5.85 -11.91
N ARG A 417 -14.48 -5.85 -10.83
CA ARG A 417 -14.49 -6.90 -9.82
C ARG A 417 -14.82 -8.27 -10.42
N GLU A 418 -15.79 -8.33 -11.32
CA GLU A 418 -16.26 -9.53 -12.00
C GLU A 418 -15.21 -10.13 -12.94
N GLU A 419 -14.21 -9.34 -13.33
CA GLU A 419 -13.09 -9.76 -14.19
C GLU A 419 -11.96 -10.40 -13.38
N THR A 420 -12.34 -11.27 -12.45
CA THR A 420 -11.45 -11.97 -11.52
C THR A 420 -11.68 -13.47 -11.61
N ILE A 421 -10.62 -14.21 -11.88
CA ILE A 421 -10.58 -15.66 -11.84
C ILE A 421 -9.96 -16.09 -10.52
N VAL A 422 -10.71 -16.85 -9.71
CA VAL A 422 -10.23 -17.41 -8.45
C VAL A 422 -9.79 -18.84 -8.67
N VAL A 423 -8.51 -19.10 -8.49
CA VAL A 423 -7.90 -20.44 -8.58
C VAL A 423 -7.90 -21.11 -7.21
N LYS A 424 -7.73 -20.29 -6.16
CA LYS A 424 -7.74 -20.74 -4.76
C LYS A 424 -8.68 -19.86 -3.94
N ASP A 425 -9.68 -20.47 -3.34
CA ASP A 425 -10.56 -19.77 -2.39
C ASP A 425 -9.82 -19.51 -1.08
N VAL A 426 -10.10 -18.35 -0.50
CA VAL A 426 -9.37 -17.79 0.65
C VAL A 426 -10.16 -17.92 1.95
N PHE A 427 -11.49 -17.78 1.88
CA PHE A 427 -12.43 -17.83 2.99
C PHE A 427 -13.50 -18.89 2.79
#